data_cc3a2c61bbf3012375af79f23bdcf56b
#
_entry.id   cc3a2c61bbf3012375af79f23bdcf56b
#
_cell.length_a   1.000
_cell.length_b   1.000
_cell.length_c   1.000
_cell.angle_alpha   90.00
_cell.angle_beta   90.00
_cell.angle_gamma   90.00
#
_symmetry.space_group_name_H-M   'P 1'
#
loop_
_entity.id
_entity.type
_entity.pdbx_description
1 polymer ?
#
loop_
_entity_poly.entity_id
_entity_poly.type
_entity_poly.pdbx_seq_one_letter_code
_entity_poly.pdbx_strand_id
1 'polypeptide(L)'
;MKEFAPGQAFTGAFDPATQKILPADWVTHVHLLRHGEVAELTQRIVRGQMDAPLSARGVEQGELLAHWLGAHEPAPTAVWSSDLVRCRALAEQLARAHGVPLRIDARLREQSMGAWEGRTWAEISAAEPAAVTAYWDDYHTARPTGGESFADMEARANAWWNDVQREHRGARLQVVTHIGVIRAFLCRALGVSGSQALRFAPATASHTKIAVSEAGAVVSCLGERPWLFGTSATPVRAADARARPMQGAKVARHAGPRIAISGSAGTGKTTLGRALAAELGVPFVEEGMRRRIEAGFRPHGYRAREWAALIRELWVEHRAAEDAARDGFVADRSSLDFAAFWLHYGLHEDVEATEAFVAEMRAHVASYDRIVLLPWGAIPLVDDGVRSTNRWTQLRFHSILEGLLERMAPGVVLRFGDAEPIDARLDRVLAAID
;
A
#
# COMPACT_ATOMS: atom_id res chain seq x y z
N MET A 1 22.79 -23.99 -5.91
CA MET A 1 22.01 -22.75 -5.86
C MET A 1 22.47 -21.92 -7.06
N LYS A 2 21.61 -21.65 -8.04
CA LYS A 2 21.95 -20.72 -9.13
C LYS A 2 21.93 -19.32 -8.53
N GLU A 3 23.07 -18.65 -8.53
CA GLU A 3 23.12 -17.21 -8.24
C GLU A 3 22.44 -16.50 -9.41
N PHE A 4 21.39 -15.74 -9.11
CA PHE A 4 20.78 -14.89 -10.12
C PHE A 4 21.66 -13.65 -10.31
N ALA A 5 22.17 -13.49 -11.52
CA ALA A 5 22.90 -12.29 -11.90
C ALA A 5 21.92 -11.09 -11.96
N PRO A 6 22.36 -9.88 -11.59
CA PRO A 6 21.56 -8.67 -11.76
C PRO A 6 21.09 -8.52 -13.21
N GLY A 7 19.79 -8.31 -13.41
CA GLY A 7 19.20 -8.13 -14.75
C GLY A 7 18.72 -9.40 -15.45
N GLN A 8 18.79 -10.57 -14.83
CA GLN A 8 18.18 -11.78 -15.37
C GLN A 8 16.65 -11.70 -15.19
N ALA A 9 15.92 -11.76 -16.31
CA ALA A 9 14.47 -11.78 -16.30
C ALA A 9 13.98 -13.00 -15.48
N PHE A 10 12.98 -12.77 -14.63
CA PHE A 10 12.31 -13.78 -13.82
C PHE A 10 11.51 -14.70 -14.76
N THR A 11 12.17 -15.74 -15.29
CA THR A 11 11.54 -16.74 -16.16
C THR A 11 11.23 -17.97 -15.33
N GLY A 12 9.98 -18.18 -14.95
CA GLY A 12 9.52 -19.43 -14.32
C GLY A 12 8.77 -19.27 -13.01
N ALA A 13 8.31 -18.08 -12.68
CA ALA A 13 7.59 -17.80 -11.44
C ALA A 13 6.14 -18.28 -11.41
N PHE A 14 5.58 -18.68 -12.55
CA PHE A 14 4.18 -19.10 -12.65
C PHE A 14 4.09 -20.50 -13.24
N ASP A 15 3.50 -21.42 -12.49
CA ASP A 15 3.11 -22.74 -12.99
C ASP A 15 1.64 -22.68 -13.44
N PRO A 16 1.37 -22.75 -14.75
CA PRO A 16 0.00 -22.70 -15.26
C PRO A 16 -0.84 -23.93 -14.88
N ALA A 17 -0.24 -25.07 -14.56
CA ALA A 17 -0.96 -26.27 -14.18
C ALA A 17 -1.51 -26.20 -12.75
N THR A 18 -0.76 -25.56 -11.85
CA THR A 18 -1.17 -25.37 -10.44
C THR A 18 -1.67 -23.96 -10.14
N GLN A 19 -1.57 -23.05 -11.10
CA GLN A 19 -1.85 -21.60 -10.96
C GLN A 19 -1.09 -20.95 -9.78
N LYS A 20 0.07 -21.48 -9.43
CA LYS A 20 0.90 -20.96 -8.36
C LYS A 20 2.00 -20.07 -8.90
N ILE A 21 2.14 -18.91 -8.28
CA ILE A 21 3.36 -18.10 -8.37
C ILE A 21 4.36 -18.73 -7.40
N LEU A 22 5.56 -19.09 -7.84
CA LEU A 22 6.56 -19.87 -7.10
C LEU A 22 6.14 -21.34 -6.89
N PRO A 23 6.15 -22.17 -7.96
CA PRO A 23 6.03 -23.61 -7.82
C PRO A 23 7.31 -24.16 -7.17
N ALA A 24 7.29 -24.37 -5.87
CA ALA A 24 8.39 -24.91 -5.10
C ALA A 24 7.84 -25.78 -3.97
N ASP A 25 8.61 -26.79 -3.59
CA ASP A 25 8.27 -27.68 -2.47
C ASP A 25 8.21 -26.91 -1.14
N TRP A 26 8.82 -25.72 -1.10
CA TRP A 26 8.82 -24.85 0.06
C TRP A 26 8.83 -23.37 -0.35
N VAL A 27 8.14 -22.54 0.43
CA VAL A 27 8.16 -21.07 0.33
C VAL A 27 8.44 -20.48 1.70
N THR A 28 9.51 -19.70 1.82
CA THR A 28 9.80 -18.91 3.02
C THR A 28 9.13 -17.55 2.90
N HIS A 29 8.31 -17.18 3.86
CA HIS A 29 7.67 -15.87 3.93
C HIS A 29 8.46 -14.97 4.88
N VAL A 30 8.92 -13.83 4.37
CA VAL A 30 9.69 -12.84 5.13
C VAL A 30 8.88 -11.55 5.21
N HIS A 31 8.48 -11.20 6.42
CA HIS A 31 7.78 -9.97 6.74
C HIS A 31 8.81 -8.97 7.28
N LEU A 32 9.21 -8.02 6.45
CA LEU A 32 10.12 -6.95 6.82
C LEU A 32 9.32 -5.82 7.46
N LEU A 33 9.66 -5.49 8.68
CA LEU A 33 8.98 -4.50 9.50
C LEU A 33 9.96 -3.35 9.79
N ARG A 34 9.64 -2.15 9.31
CA ARG A 34 10.43 -0.99 9.68
C ARG A 34 10.03 -0.54 11.08
N HIS A 35 11.02 -0.22 11.92
CA HIS A 35 10.77 0.37 13.24
C HIS A 35 9.84 1.59 13.17
N GLY A 36 9.17 1.93 14.26
CA GLY A 36 8.34 3.12 14.42
C GLY A 36 9.14 4.42 14.37
N GLU A 37 8.44 5.54 14.55
CA GLU A 37 9.05 6.87 14.61
C GLU A 37 10.06 6.94 15.76
N VAL A 38 11.22 7.53 15.48
CA VAL A 38 12.29 7.72 16.47
C VAL A 38 12.11 9.07 17.16
N ALA A 39 12.38 9.14 18.45
CA ALA A 39 12.33 10.39 19.20
C ALA A 39 13.19 11.45 18.50
N GLU A 40 12.58 12.59 18.18
CA GLU A 40 13.30 13.72 17.65
C GLU A 40 13.96 14.49 18.80
N LEU A 41 15.24 14.72 18.64
CA LEU A 41 15.90 15.85 19.30
C LEU A 41 15.40 17.12 18.62
N THR A 42 15.71 18.28 19.10
CA THR A 42 15.22 19.59 18.62
C THR A 42 15.31 19.84 17.10
N GLN A 43 16.06 19.01 16.37
CA GLN A 43 16.27 19.12 14.91
C GLN A 43 16.34 17.74 14.25
N ARG A 44 15.96 17.69 12.97
CA ARG A 44 16.05 16.48 12.13
C ARG A 44 17.51 16.18 11.79
N ILE A 45 18.07 15.14 12.42
CA ILE A 45 19.47 14.71 12.28
C ILE A 45 19.62 13.41 11.49
N VAL A 46 20.80 13.18 10.94
CA VAL A 46 21.23 11.90 10.38
C VAL A 46 21.50 10.93 11.53
N ARG A 47 20.86 9.77 11.54
CA ARG A 47 20.95 8.83 12.68
C ARG A 47 21.85 7.64 12.41
N GLY A 48 21.80 7.05 11.22
CA GLY A 48 22.57 5.86 10.91
C GLY A 48 22.42 4.76 11.98
N GLN A 49 23.54 4.38 12.61
CA GLN A 49 23.61 3.41 13.70
C GLN A 49 23.55 4.03 15.12
N MET A 50 23.38 5.34 15.21
CA MET A 50 23.13 5.97 16.51
C MET A 50 21.94 5.26 17.19
N ASP A 51 22.12 4.85 18.45
CA ASP A 51 21.09 4.11 19.19
C ASP A 51 20.12 5.08 19.88
N ALA A 52 19.11 5.49 19.11
CA ALA A 52 18.06 6.41 19.53
C ALA A 52 16.75 5.66 19.83
N PRO A 53 16.05 5.99 20.93
CA PRO A 53 14.78 5.35 21.28
C PRO A 53 13.64 5.80 20.33
N LEU A 54 12.53 5.05 20.36
CA LEU A 54 11.29 5.46 19.71
C LEU A 54 10.68 6.68 20.41
N SER A 55 9.96 7.51 19.64
CA SER A 55 9.03 8.49 20.20
C SER A 55 7.81 7.78 20.82
N ALA A 56 7.01 8.49 21.62
CA ALA A 56 5.74 7.95 22.11
C ALA A 56 4.84 7.48 20.95
N ARG A 57 4.79 8.26 19.86
CA ARG A 57 4.10 7.91 18.63
C ARG A 57 4.71 6.66 17.95
N GLY A 58 6.04 6.55 17.96
CA GLY A 58 6.72 5.38 17.38
C GLY A 58 6.44 4.08 18.14
N VAL A 59 6.26 4.16 19.47
CA VAL A 59 5.82 3.03 20.30
C VAL A 59 4.39 2.63 19.92
N GLU A 60 3.46 3.58 19.88
CA GLU A 60 2.07 3.36 19.47
C GLU A 60 1.98 2.75 18.06
N GLN A 61 2.74 3.28 17.10
CA GLN A 61 2.82 2.73 15.74
C GLN A 61 3.25 1.25 15.74
N GLY A 62 4.22 0.90 16.58
CA GLY A 62 4.68 -0.48 16.73
C GLY A 62 3.60 -1.39 17.32
N GLU A 63 2.88 -0.93 18.34
CA GLU A 63 1.78 -1.65 18.98
C GLU A 63 0.63 -1.92 17.98
N LEU A 64 0.23 -0.91 17.22
CA LEU A 64 -0.80 -1.03 16.19
C LEU A 64 -0.39 -2.01 15.08
N LEU A 65 0.86 -1.94 14.62
CA LEU A 65 1.39 -2.89 13.64
C LEU A 65 1.42 -4.32 14.17
N ALA A 66 1.88 -4.51 15.41
CA ALA A 66 1.92 -5.83 16.05
C ALA A 66 0.51 -6.42 16.21
N HIS A 67 -0.45 -5.60 16.62
CA HIS A 67 -1.84 -6.00 16.74
C HIS A 67 -2.43 -6.41 15.38
N TRP A 68 -2.20 -5.60 14.35
CA TRP A 68 -2.66 -5.92 13.01
C TRP A 68 -2.06 -7.23 12.46
N LEU A 69 -0.74 -7.42 12.62
CA LEU A 69 -0.06 -8.65 12.20
C LEU A 69 -0.63 -9.88 12.91
N GLY A 70 -0.90 -9.78 14.21
CA GLY A 70 -1.50 -10.86 14.98
C GLY A 70 -2.91 -11.24 14.54
N ALA A 71 -3.68 -10.29 14.01
CA ALA A 71 -5.05 -10.52 13.55
C ALA A 71 -5.14 -11.01 12.09
N HIS A 72 -4.20 -10.64 11.22
CA HIS A 72 -4.35 -10.80 9.77
C HIS A 72 -3.28 -11.67 9.11
N GLU A 73 -2.14 -11.91 9.77
CA GLU A 73 -1.08 -12.75 9.22
C GLU A 73 -0.91 -14.03 10.05
N PRO A 74 -0.56 -15.14 9.41
CA PRO A 74 -0.24 -16.37 10.14
C PRO A 74 0.92 -16.16 11.10
N ALA A 75 0.88 -16.82 12.26
CA ALA A 75 1.92 -16.71 13.26
C ALA A 75 3.33 -16.99 12.68
N PRO A 76 4.33 -16.17 13.02
CA PRO A 76 5.71 -16.40 12.59
C PRO A 76 6.30 -17.62 13.29
N THR A 77 7.32 -18.22 12.70
CA THR A 77 8.13 -19.29 13.33
C THR A 77 9.29 -18.72 14.15
N ALA A 78 9.72 -17.51 13.82
CA ALA A 78 10.73 -16.74 14.56
C ALA A 78 10.60 -15.25 14.26
N VAL A 79 11.05 -14.43 15.20
CA VAL A 79 11.24 -12.99 15.04
C VAL A 79 12.73 -12.69 15.03
N TRP A 80 13.17 -11.91 14.03
CA TRP A 80 14.53 -11.40 13.91
C TRP A 80 14.55 -9.89 14.11
N SER A 81 15.62 -9.34 14.62
CA SER A 81 15.76 -7.90 14.82
C SER A 81 17.18 -7.41 14.66
N SER A 82 17.32 -6.18 14.14
CA SER A 82 18.49 -5.36 14.45
C SER A 82 18.61 -5.21 15.97
N ASP A 83 19.82 -5.12 16.47
CA ASP A 83 20.10 -4.91 17.89
C ASP A 83 19.90 -3.46 18.37
N LEU A 84 19.64 -2.52 17.46
CA LEU A 84 19.34 -1.13 17.81
C LEU A 84 17.99 -1.04 18.55
N VAL A 85 17.93 -0.25 19.62
CA VAL A 85 16.80 -0.19 20.55
C VAL A 85 15.45 0.07 19.88
N ARG A 86 15.43 0.91 18.85
CA ARG A 86 14.21 1.24 18.09
C ARG A 86 13.60 0.04 17.35
N CYS A 87 14.41 -0.96 16.98
CA CYS A 87 13.93 -2.20 16.37
C CYS A 87 13.56 -3.23 17.43
N ARG A 88 14.36 -3.35 18.47
CA ARG A 88 14.15 -4.32 19.55
C ARG A 88 12.81 -4.14 20.23
N ALA A 89 12.36 -2.91 20.44
CA ALA A 89 11.10 -2.62 21.12
C ALA A 89 9.90 -3.35 20.45
N LEU A 90 9.77 -3.25 19.14
CA LEU A 90 8.72 -3.96 18.39
C LEU A 90 8.99 -5.47 18.33
N ALA A 91 10.24 -5.88 18.11
CA ALA A 91 10.59 -7.29 17.97
C ALA A 91 10.34 -8.10 19.24
N GLU A 92 10.67 -7.54 20.41
CA GLU A 92 10.39 -8.15 21.71
C GLU A 92 8.89 -8.30 21.98
N GLN A 93 8.10 -7.32 21.56
CA GLN A 93 6.64 -7.40 21.66
C GLN A 93 6.09 -8.53 20.77
N LEU A 94 6.51 -8.60 19.50
CA LEU A 94 6.08 -9.64 18.56
C LEU A 94 6.48 -11.04 19.03
N ALA A 95 7.71 -11.23 19.47
CA ALA A 95 8.19 -12.51 19.95
C ALA A 95 7.40 -12.99 21.18
N ARG A 96 7.12 -12.10 22.12
CA ARG A 96 6.29 -12.40 23.31
C ARG A 96 4.85 -12.75 22.91
N ALA A 97 4.24 -11.96 22.01
CA ALA A 97 2.85 -12.15 21.61
C ALA A 97 2.62 -13.51 20.91
N HIS A 98 3.60 -13.99 20.17
CA HIS A 98 3.51 -15.26 19.43
C HIS A 98 4.18 -16.44 20.16
N GLY A 99 4.88 -16.21 21.27
CA GLY A 99 5.60 -17.26 21.98
C GLY A 99 6.74 -17.90 21.15
N VAL A 100 7.38 -17.14 20.27
CA VAL A 100 8.42 -17.62 19.37
C VAL A 100 9.79 -17.04 19.70
N PRO A 101 10.90 -17.70 19.26
CA PRO A 101 12.24 -17.19 19.50
C PRO A 101 12.47 -15.80 18.90
N LEU A 102 13.08 -14.89 19.69
CA LEU A 102 13.67 -13.64 19.22
C LEU A 102 15.16 -13.85 18.93
N ARG A 103 15.59 -13.50 17.74
CA ARG A 103 16.98 -13.57 17.30
C ARG A 103 17.48 -12.18 16.94
N ILE A 104 18.57 -11.76 17.53
CA ILE A 104 19.19 -10.44 17.32
C ILE A 104 20.40 -10.62 16.40
N ASP A 105 20.52 -9.79 15.37
CA ASP A 105 21.65 -9.83 14.45
C ASP A 105 22.07 -8.42 14.01
N ALA A 106 23.33 -8.06 14.29
CA ALA A 106 23.89 -6.75 13.94
C ALA A 106 23.97 -6.50 12.42
N ARG A 107 23.94 -7.56 11.60
CA ARG A 107 23.87 -7.42 10.14
C ARG A 107 22.57 -6.78 9.65
N LEU A 108 21.55 -6.69 10.50
CA LEU A 108 20.27 -6.01 10.25
C LEU A 108 20.28 -4.53 10.68
N ARG A 109 21.41 -3.97 11.16
CA ARG A 109 21.54 -2.54 11.49
C ARG A 109 21.35 -1.67 10.24
N GLU A 110 20.92 -0.42 10.47
CA GLU A 110 20.92 0.63 9.45
C GLU A 110 22.34 0.89 8.90
N GLN A 111 22.43 1.54 7.75
CA GLN A 111 23.70 2.02 7.22
C GLN A 111 24.39 2.92 8.25
N SER A 112 25.66 2.65 8.53
CA SER A 112 26.47 3.55 9.36
C SER A 112 26.77 4.83 8.57
N MET A 113 26.41 5.96 9.16
CA MET A 113 26.68 7.29 8.60
C MET A 113 27.97 7.91 9.16
N GLY A 114 28.69 7.17 10.00
CA GLY A 114 29.99 7.57 10.56
C GLY A 114 29.96 8.96 11.22
N ALA A 115 30.87 9.84 10.82
CA ALA A 115 30.98 11.20 11.38
C ALA A 115 29.77 12.11 11.08
N TRP A 116 28.85 11.67 10.22
CA TRP A 116 27.63 12.43 9.92
C TRP A 116 26.50 12.16 10.93
N GLU A 117 26.61 11.09 11.74
CA GLU A 117 25.60 10.76 12.74
C GLU A 117 25.50 11.87 13.80
N GLY A 118 24.27 12.20 14.18
CA GLY A 118 23.98 13.27 15.16
C GLY A 118 23.97 14.68 14.59
N ARG A 119 24.29 14.86 13.33
CA ARG A 119 24.33 16.17 12.65
C ARG A 119 23.15 16.33 11.69
N THR A 120 22.75 17.57 11.47
CA THR A 120 21.79 17.91 10.42
C THR A 120 22.44 17.89 9.03
N TRP A 121 21.67 17.68 7.99
CA TRP A 121 22.17 17.78 6.61
C TRP A 121 22.76 19.15 6.29
N ALA A 122 22.24 20.22 6.89
CA ALA A 122 22.77 21.57 6.72
C ALA A 122 24.20 21.70 7.28
N GLU A 123 24.43 21.20 8.50
CA GLU A 123 25.76 21.19 9.13
C GLU A 123 26.77 20.33 8.37
N ILE A 124 26.32 19.16 7.88
CA ILE A 124 27.19 18.27 7.10
C ILE A 124 27.55 18.92 5.76
N SER A 125 26.55 19.49 5.05
CA SER A 125 26.77 20.16 3.77
C SER A 125 27.67 21.39 3.89
N ALA A 126 27.59 22.11 5.00
CA ALA A 126 28.47 23.25 5.26
C ALA A 126 29.92 22.83 5.56
N ALA A 127 30.11 21.71 6.27
CA ALA A 127 31.44 21.22 6.66
C ALA A 127 32.14 20.39 5.58
N GLU A 128 31.36 19.59 4.84
CA GLU A 128 31.85 18.56 3.92
C GLU A 128 31.11 18.58 2.57
N PRO A 129 31.01 19.76 1.87
CA PRO A 129 30.16 19.88 0.67
C PRO A 129 30.52 18.89 -0.44
N ALA A 130 31.81 18.64 -0.66
CA ALA A 130 32.28 17.69 -1.68
C ALA A 130 31.89 16.25 -1.35
N ALA A 131 31.98 15.85 -0.07
CA ALA A 131 31.60 14.51 0.37
C ALA A 131 30.08 14.28 0.25
N VAL A 132 29.28 15.30 0.57
CA VAL A 132 27.81 15.25 0.40
C VAL A 132 27.42 15.15 -1.07
N THR A 133 28.07 15.91 -1.96
CA THR A 133 27.85 15.83 -3.40
C THR A 133 28.19 14.42 -3.91
N ALA A 134 29.38 13.91 -3.60
CA ALA A 134 29.79 12.57 -4.01
C ALA A 134 28.84 11.48 -3.49
N TYR A 135 28.32 11.62 -2.26
CA TYR A 135 27.37 10.67 -1.68
C TYR A 135 26.04 10.62 -2.43
N TRP A 136 25.52 11.76 -2.89
CA TRP A 136 24.27 11.78 -3.64
C TRP A 136 24.43 11.48 -5.12
N ASP A 137 25.62 11.76 -5.69
CA ASP A 137 25.94 11.41 -7.08
C ASP A 137 26.11 9.90 -7.26
N ASP A 138 26.68 9.22 -6.26
CA ASP A 138 26.80 7.77 -6.22
C ASP A 138 26.39 7.20 -4.85
N TYR A 139 25.12 7.24 -4.57
CA TYR A 139 24.55 6.71 -3.32
C TYR A 139 24.96 5.26 -3.02
N HIS A 140 25.23 4.45 -4.05
CA HIS A 140 25.50 3.03 -3.87
C HIS A 140 26.90 2.78 -3.32
N THR A 141 27.92 3.45 -3.87
CA THR A 141 29.32 3.15 -3.53
C THR A 141 30.02 4.22 -2.70
N ALA A 142 29.51 5.47 -2.72
CA ALA A 142 30.08 6.54 -1.91
C ALA A 142 29.83 6.29 -0.41
N ARG A 143 30.82 6.71 0.40
CA ARG A 143 30.79 6.52 1.86
C ARG A 143 30.72 7.85 2.58
N PRO A 144 29.84 8.00 3.58
CA PRO A 144 29.99 9.04 4.58
C PRO A 144 31.35 8.91 5.28
N THR A 145 31.94 10.02 5.72
CA THR A 145 33.23 10.01 6.43
C THR A 145 33.21 9.05 7.62
N GLY A 146 34.00 7.99 7.57
CA GLY A 146 34.04 6.93 8.60
C GLY A 146 32.84 6.02 8.68
N GLY A 147 31.92 6.08 7.69
CA GLY A 147 30.71 5.25 7.63
C GLY A 147 30.80 4.13 6.56
N GLU A 148 29.65 3.50 6.33
CA GLU A 148 29.44 2.48 5.30
C GLU A 148 28.90 3.11 4.02
N SER A 149 29.26 2.58 2.84
CA SER A 149 28.48 2.76 1.63
C SER A 149 27.16 1.96 1.72
N PHE A 150 26.20 2.25 0.84
CA PHE A 150 25.02 1.40 0.73
C PHE A 150 25.41 -0.03 0.33
N ALA A 151 26.42 -0.19 -0.54
CA ALA A 151 26.94 -1.50 -0.98
C ALA A 151 27.52 -2.32 0.18
N ASP A 152 28.21 -1.69 1.15
CA ASP A 152 28.73 -2.40 2.34
C ASP A 152 27.58 -2.93 3.20
N MET A 153 26.60 -2.08 3.48
CA MET A 153 25.40 -2.44 4.23
C MET A 153 24.62 -3.55 3.48
N GLU A 154 24.44 -3.41 2.18
CA GLU A 154 23.77 -4.39 1.32
C GLU A 154 24.49 -5.76 1.38
N ALA A 155 25.81 -5.76 1.36
CA ALA A 155 26.61 -7.00 1.44
C ALA A 155 26.39 -7.74 2.77
N ARG A 156 26.45 -7.03 3.91
CA ARG A 156 26.20 -7.66 5.24
C ARG A 156 24.75 -8.10 5.43
N ALA A 157 23.79 -7.33 4.94
CA ALA A 157 22.38 -7.69 5.00
C ALA A 157 22.10 -8.92 4.13
N ASN A 158 22.68 -8.99 2.93
CA ASN A 158 22.56 -10.15 2.05
C ASN A 158 23.27 -11.40 2.59
N ALA A 159 24.35 -11.27 3.34
CA ALA A 159 24.97 -12.39 4.05
C ALA A 159 23.99 -12.98 5.10
N TRP A 160 23.32 -12.13 5.90
CA TRP A 160 22.27 -12.56 6.81
C TRP A 160 21.14 -13.29 6.06
N TRP A 161 20.67 -12.72 4.95
CA TRP A 161 19.60 -13.30 4.13
C TRP A 161 19.96 -14.70 3.61
N ASN A 162 21.18 -14.88 3.13
CA ASN A 162 21.66 -16.17 2.64
C ASN A 162 21.67 -17.25 3.74
N ASP A 163 22.11 -16.88 4.96
CA ASP A 163 22.13 -17.80 6.10
C ASP A 163 20.71 -18.21 6.48
N VAL A 164 19.82 -17.23 6.61
CA VAL A 164 18.42 -17.47 6.98
C VAL A 164 17.69 -18.32 5.95
N GLN A 165 17.92 -18.10 4.66
CA GLN A 165 17.31 -18.95 3.63
C GLN A 165 17.79 -20.41 3.67
N ARG A 166 19.03 -20.65 4.07
CA ARG A 166 19.53 -22.03 4.24
C ARG A 166 18.93 -22.74 5.44
N GLU A 167 18.80 -22.01 6.54
CA GLU A 167 18.42 -22.57 7.86
C GLU A 167 16.91 -22.61 8.09
N HIS A 168 16.14 -21.75 7.40
CA HIS A 168 14.73 -21.51 7.67
C HIS A 168 13.83 -21.71 6.43
N ARG A 169 14.09 -22.75 5.63
CA ARG A 169 13.24 -23.10 4.48
C ARG A 169 11.81 -23.37 4.91
N GLY A 170 10.85 -22.78 4.20
CA GLY A 170 9.42 -22.94 4.51
C GLY A 170 8.93 -22.20 5.75
N ALA A 171 9.80 -21.43 6.40
CA ALA A 171 9.48 -20.67 7.60
C ALA A 171 8.66 -19.41 7.29
N ARG A 172 8.01 -18.89 8.31
CA ARG A 172 7.43 -17.54 8.34
C ARG A 172 8.23 -16.68 9.31
N LEU A 173 8.89 -15.67 8.80
CA LEU A 173 9.81 -14.83 9.58
C LEU A 173 9.27 -13.41 9.64
N GLN A 174 9.29 -12.82 10.83
CA GLN A 174 9.12 -11.38 11.03
C GLN A 174 10.50 -10.78 11.34
N VAL A 175 10.90 -9.76 10.57
CA VAL A 175 12.23 -9.15 10.64
C VAL A 175 12.10 -7.66 10.88
N VAL A 176 12.39 -7.22 12.10
CA VAL A 176 12.32 -5.80 12.46
C VAL A 176 13.67 -5.13 12.16
N THR A 177 13.66 -4.17 11.26
CA THR A 177 14.88 -3.55 10.76
C THR A 177 14.64 -2.10 10.30
N HIS A 178 15.47 -1.59 9.40
CA HIS A 178 15.58 -0.20 8.99
C HIS A 178 15.32 -0.03 7.50
N ILE A 179 15.13 1.22 7.05
CA ILE A 179 14.80 1.54 5.67
C ILE A 179 15.90 1.09 4.69
N GLY A 180 17.18 1.26 5.04
CA GLY A 180 18.30 0.86 4.19
C GLY A 180 18.31 -0.65 3.95
N VAL A 181 18.17 -1.45 5.00
CA VAL A 181 18.16 -2.92 4.91
C VAL A 181 16.93 -3.42 4.14
N ILE A 182 15.75 -2.82 4.36
CA ILE A 182 14.55 -3.17 3.58
C ILE A 182 14.77 -2.89 2.10
N ARG A 183 15.39 -1.75 1.76
CA ARG A 183 15.77 -1.41 0.37
C ARG A 183 16.71 -2.44 -0.24
N ALA A 184 17.74 -2.88 0.50
CA ALA A 184 18.68 -3.90 0.04
C ALA A 184 17.96 -5.22 -0.27
N PHE A 185 17.06 -5.67 0.60
CA PHE A 185 16.27 -6.89 0.39
C PHE A 185 15.27 -6.76 -0.77
N LEU A 186 14.69 -5.57 -0.98
CA LEU A 186 13.86 -5.30 -2.15
C LEU A 186 14.67 -5.31 -3.45
N CYS A 187 15.86 -4.69 -3.47
CA CYS A 187 16.75 -4.74 -4.63
C CYS A 187 17.10 -6.18 -4.98
N ARG A 188 17.45 -6.98 -3.99
CA ARG A 188 17.73 -8.41 -4.16
C ARG A 188 16.52 -9.19 -4.68
N ALA A 189 15.35 -9.02 -4.05
CA ALA A 189 14.14 -9.77 -4.40
C ALA A 189 13.67 -9.47 -5.83
N LEU A 190 13.83 -8.23 -6.27
CA LEU A 190 13.40 -7.76 -7.59
C LEU A 190 14.50 -7.86 -8.67
N GLY A 191 15.72 -8.30 -8.30
CA GLY A 191 16.84 -8.40 -9.23
C GLY A 191 17.32 -7.06 -9.78
N VAL A 192 17.13 -5.96 -9.02
CA VAL A 192 17.58 -4.62 -9.40
C VAL A 192 18.85 -4.22 -8.66
N SER A 193 19.66 -3.36 -9.26
CA SER A 193 20.90 -2.86 -8.64
C SER A 193 20.61 -2.04 -7.38
N GLY A 194 21.47 -2.14 -6.35
CA GLY A 194 21.44 -1.30 -5.16
C GLY A 194 21.49 0.21 -5.44
N SER A 195 22.03 0.62 -6.61
CA SER A 195 21.97 2.01 -7.07
C SER A 195 20.53 2.53 -7.25
N GLN A 196 19.56 1.63 -7.34
CA GLN A 196 18.12 1.98 -7.46
C GLN A 196 17.36 1.95 -6.12
N ALA A 197 18.04 1.70 -5.03
CA ALA A 197 17.46 1.52 -3.70
C ALA A 197 16.60 2.72 -3.25
N LEU A 198 16.96 3.94 -3.64
CA LEU A 198 16.20 5.15 -3.30
C LEU A 198 14.80 5.23 -3.94
N ARG A 199 14.50 4.37 -4.92
CA ARG A 199 13.15 4.25 -5.50
C ARG A 199 12.14 3.59 -4.56
N PHE A 200 12.61 2.94 -3.50
CA PHE A 200 11.77 2.31 -2.49
C PHE A 200 11.72 3.21 -1.25
N ALA A 201 10.51 3.54 -0.81
CA ALA A 201 10.29 4.46 0.32
C ALA A 201 9.37 3.85 1.41
N PRO A 202 9.72 2.67 1.99
CA PRO A 202 8.92 2.10 3.07
C PRO A 202 8.89 3.06 4.28
N ALA A 203 7.69 3.43 4.72
CA ALA A 203 7.49 4.37 5.83
C ALA A 203 7.85 3.74 7.19
N THR A 204 7.93 4.54 8.26
CA THR A 204 8.05 4.04 9.63
C THR A 204 6.85 3.18 10.02
N ALA A 205 7.08 2.14 10.81
CA ALA A 205 6.09 1.13 11.19
C ALA A 205 5.34 0.53 9.99
N SER A 206 6.03 0.36 8.87
CA SER A 206 5.48 -0.27 7.68
C SER A 206 5.84 -1.74 7.60
N HIS A 207 5.01 -2.46 6.84
CA HIS A 207 5.12 -3.87 6.54
C HIS A 207 5.45 -4.07 5.06
N THR A 208 6.46 -4.89 4.77
CA THR A 208 6.83 -5.36 3.43
C THR A 208 6.88 -6.87 3.46
N LYS A 209 6.24 -7.54 2.51
CA LYS A 209 6.13 -9.01 2.47
C LYS A 209 6.81 -9.57 1.23
N ILE A 210 7.75 -10.47 1.44
CA ILE A 210 8.48 -11.17 0.39
C ILE A 210 8.30 -12.66 0.59
N ALA A 211 7.85 -13.35 -0.45
CA ALA A 211 7.84 -14.81 -0.51
C ALA A 211 9.07 -15.26 -1.32
N VAL A 212 9.83 -16.20 -0.78
CA VAL A 212 11.10 -16.68 -1.37
C VAL A 212 11.11 -18.18 -1.49
N SER A 213 11.55 -18.66 -2.64
CA SER A 213 11.76 -20.08 -2.92
C SER A 213 13.05 -20.28 -3.75
N GLU A 214 13.32 -21.52 -4.16
CA GLU A 214 14.39 -21.80 -5.11
C GLU A 214 14.10 -21.23 -6.51
N ALA A 215 12.84 -21.00 -6.85
CA ALA A 215 12.45 -20.40 -8.14
C ALA A 215 12.62 -18.88 -8.18
N GLY A 216 12.85 -18.22 -7.03
CA GLY A 216 13.04 -16.78 -6.93
C GLY A 216 12.28 -16.14 -5.78
N ALA A 217 11.97 -14.85 -5.90
CA ALA A 217 11.26 -14.09 -4.89
C ALA A 217 10.07 -13.31 -5.48
N VAL A 218 9.01 -13.15 -4.68
CA VAL A 218 7.84 -12.33 -5.01
C VAL A 218 7.61 -11.32 -3.89
N VAL A 219 7.51 -10.05 -4.25
CA VAL A 219 7.11 -8.97 -3.33
C VAL A 219 5.61 -8.81 -3.45
N SER A 220 4.85 -9.18 -2.42
CA SER A 220 3.38 -9.13 -2.41
C SER A 220 2.82 -7.91 -1.68
N CYS A 221 3.68 -7.20 -0.92
CA CYS A 221 3.34 -5.99 -0.20
C CYS A 221 4.61 -5.16 -0.02
N LEU A 222 4.56 -3.84 -0.21
CA LEU A 222 5.69 -2.95 -0.06
C LEU A 222 5.35 -1.70 0.75
N GLY A 223 5.92 -1.61 1.96
CA GLY A 223 5.86 -0.41 2.77
C GLY A 223 4.46 -0.02 3.26
N GLU A 224 3.53 -0.96 3.32
CA GLU A 224 2.17 -0.71 3.78
C GLU A 224 2.12 -0.40 5.28
N ARG A 225 1.20 0.46 5.66
CA ARG A 225 0.86 0.78 7.06
C ARG A 225 -0.60 0.42 7.31
N PRO A 226 -0.92 -0.88 7.38
CA PRO A 226 -2.30 -1.35 7.44
C PRO A 226 -3.01 -0.92 8.73
N TRP A 227 -2.28 -0.64 9.78
CA TRP A 227 -2.79 -0.14 11.06
C TRP A 227 -3.38 1.28 11.00
N LEU A 228 -3.05 2.09 9.97
CA LEU A 228 -3.67 3.41 9.75
C LEU A 228 -5.16 3.33 9.44
N PHE A 229 -5.64 2.20 8.98
CA PHE A 229 -7.03 2.02 8.58
C PHE A 229 -7.94 1.45 9.67
N GLY A 230 -7.46 1.44 10.92
CA GLY A 230 -8.22 1.06 12.12
C GLY A 230 -8.41 -0.45 12.28
N THR A 231 -8.10 -0.96 13.46
CA THR A 231 -8.39 -2.33 13.89
C THR A 231 -9.84 -2.44 14.35
N SER A 232 -10.79 -2.10 13.51
CA SER A 232 -12.20 -2.38 13.76
C SER A 232 -12.58 -3.75 13.22
N ALA A 233 -11.77 -4.75 13.53
CA ALA A 233 -12.14 -6.15 13.36
C ALA A 233 -12.04 -6.83 14.71
N THR A 234 -13.15 -7.00 15.38
CA THR A 234 -13.30 -8.06 16.37
C THR A 234 -12.83 -9.37 15.73
N PRO A 235 -11.91 -10.14 16.35
CA PRO A 235 -11.44 -11.37 15.72
C PRO A 235 -12.64 -12.31 15.53
N VAL A 236 -12.99 -12.56 14.29
CA VAL A 236 -13.90 -13.66 13.95
C VAL A 236 -13.13 -14.94 14.22
N ARG A 237 -13.39 -15.57 15.37
CA ARG A 237 -12.93 -16.92 15.64
C ARG A 237 -13.42 -17.83 14.51
N ALA A 238 -12.52 -18.61 13.92
CA ALA A 238 -12.80 -19.57 12.86
C ALA A 238 -13.78 -20.71 13.24
N ALA A 239 -14.50 -20.58 14.35
CA ALA A 239 -15.46 -21.55 14.86
C ALA A 239 -16.92 -21.22 14.57
N ASP A 240 -17.25 -20.00 14.09
CA ASP A 240 -18.63 -19.57 13.85
C ASP A 240 -18.91 -19.21 12.39
N ALA A 241 -18.44 -20.05 11.45
CA ALA A 241 -18.79 -19.94 10.03
C ALA A 241 -20.25 -20.41 9.76
N ARG A 242 -21.16 -20.11 10.65
CA ARG A 242 -22.60 -20.05 10.36
C ARG A 242 -23.03 -18.61 10.61
N ALA A 243 -22.74 -17.76 9.64
CA ALA A 243 -23.13 -16.36 9.67
C ALA A 243 -24.65 -16.24 9.80
N ARG A 244 -25.10 -15.80 10.98
CA ARG A 244 -26.35 -15.07 11.05
C ARG A 244 -26.12 -13.71 10.40
N PRO A 245 -27.00 -13.25 9.50
CA PRO A 245 -26.89 -11.90 8.97
C PRO A 245 -26.99 -10.92 10.16
N MET A 246 -25.97 -10.05 10.30
CA MET A 246 -26.06 -8.93 11.22
C MET A 246 -27.25 -8.08 10.79
N GLN A 247 -28.26 -8.03 11.64
CA GLN A 247 -29.31 -7.02 11.54
C GLN A 247 -28.64 -5.65 11.77
N GLY A 248 -28.26 -5.01 10.66
CA GLY A 248 -27.78 -3.63 10.65
C GLY A 248 -28.84 -2.72 11.22
N ALA A 249 -28.42 -1.72 11.97
CA ALA A 249 -29.24 -0.59 12.32
C ALA A 249 -29.99 -0.12 11.07
N LYS A 250 -31.32 -0.03 11.13
CA LYS A 250 -32.15 0.45 10.03
C LYS A 250 -31.76 1.90 9.71
N VAL A 251 -30.85 2.08 8.74
CA VAL A 251 -30.77 3.32 7.98
C VAL A 251 -32.13 3.46 7.29
N ALA A 252 -32.71 4.64 7.32
CA ALA A 252 -33.98 4.92 6.68
C ALA A 252 -33.91 4.39 5.24
N ARG A 253 -34.79 3.45 4.88
CA ARG A 253 -34.83 2.87 3.53
C ARG A 253 -35.13 4.01 2.56
N HIS A 254 -34.16 4.32 1.69
CA HIS A 254 -34.41 5.15 0.52
C HIS A 254 -35.42 4.44 -0.40
N ALA A 255 -36.16 5.20 -1.17
CA ALA A 255 -37.27 4.66 -2.00
C ALA A 255 -36.73 3.83 -3.18
N GLY A 256 -35.45 3.98 -3.57
CA GLY A 256 -34.80 3.25 -4.66
C GLY A 256 -33.33 2.95 -4.41
N PRO A 257 -32.68 2.14 -5.29
CA PRO A 257 -31.32 1.65 -5.11
C PRO A 257 -30.28 2.76 -5.28
N ARG A 258 -29.21 2.71 -4.48
CA ARG A 258 -28.07 3.64 -4.50
C ARG A 258 -26.81 2.88 -4.87
N ILE A 259 -26.38 3.00 -6.11
CA ILE A 259 -25.31 2.18 -6.68
C ILE A 259 -24.18 3.09 -7.17
N ALA A 260 -22.96 2.79 -6.80
CA ALA A 260 -21.78 3.44 -7.33
C ALA A 260 -20.98 2.49 -8.23
N ILE A 261 -20.44 3.00 -9.36
CA ILE A 261 -19.59 2.23 -10.26
C ILE A 261 -18.17 2.74 -10.18
N SER A 262 -17.29 1.95 -9.62
CA SER A 262 -15.88 2.24 -9.34
C SER A 262 -14.94 1.57 -10.34
N GLY A 263 -13.74 2.10 -10.48
CA GLY A 263 -12.68 1.55 -11.31
C GLY A 263 -11.84 2.63 -11.99
N SER A 264 -10.70 2.23 -12.57
CA SER A 264 -9.80 3.14 -13.28
C SER A 264 -10.45 3.74 -14.56
N ALA A 265 -9.78 4.67 -15.20
CA ALA A 265 -10.26 5.23 -16.47
C ALA A 265 -10.31 4.13 -17.56
N GLY A 266 -11.29 4.23 -18.48
CA GLY A 266 -11.41 3.30 -19.61
C GLY A 266 -12.01 1.93 -19.29
N THR A 267 -12.55 1.68 -18.09
CA THR A 267 -13.12 0.38 -17.71
C THR A 267 -14.60 0.21 -18.09
N GLY A 268 -15.23 1.20 -18.73
CA GLY A 268 -16.65 1.12 -19.16
C GLY A 268 -17.66 1.58 -18.10
N LYS A 269 -17.24 2.26 -17.03
CA LYS A 269 -18.11 2.76 -15.95
C LYS A 269 -19.31 3.55 -16.43
N THR A 270 -19.06 4.59 -17.23
CA THR A 270 -20.11 5.49 -17.71
C THR A 270 -21.12 4.76 -18.60
N THR A 271 -20.65 3.80 -19.41
CA THR A 271 -21.54 3.01 -20.28
C THR A 271 -22.44 2.10 -19.47
N LEU A 272 -21.86 1.32 -18.53
CA LEU A 272 -22.63 0.45 -17.65
C LEU A 272 -23.55 1.28 -16.73
N GLY A 273 -23.06 2.40 -16.21
CA GLY A 273 -23.81 3.27 -15.30
C GLY A 273 -25.05 3.88 -15.94
N ARG A 274 -24.94 4.36 -17.16
CA ARG A 274 -26.09 4.90 -17.89
C ARG A 274 -27.12 3.83 -18.24
N ALA A 275 -26.66 2.63 -18.64
CA ALA A 275 -27.53 1.51 -18.92
C ALA A 275 -28.28 1.07 -17.65
N LEU A 276 -27.56 0.94 -16.55
CA LEU A 276 -28.15 0.55 -15.25
C LEU A 276 -29.13 1.62 -14.73
N ALA A 277 -28.79 2.89 -14.83
CA ALA A 277 -29.68 4.00 -14.40
C ALA A 277 -30.97 4.03 -15.22
N ALA A 278 -30.89 3.78 -16.52
CA ALA A 278 -32.05 3.69 -17.40
C ALA A 278 -32.97 2.51 -17.04
N GLU A 279 -32.39 1.33 -16.79
CA GLU A 279 -33.12 0.11 -16.42
C GLU A 279 -33.83 0.27 -15.06
N LEU A 280 -33.15 0.90 -14.09
CA LEU A 280 -33.69 1.13 -12.75
C LEU A 280 -34.65 2.36 -12.67
N GLY A 281 -34.70 3.18 -13.70
CA GLY A 281 -35.50 4.41 -13.70
C GLY A 281 -35.01 5.46 -12.71
N VAL A 282 -33.70 5.50 -12.40
CA VAL A 282 -33.07 6.44 -11.46
C VAL A 282 -32.09 7.36 -12.16
N PRO A 283 -31.79 8.55 -11.60
CA PRO A 283 -30.80 9.46 -12.19
C PRO A 283 -29.39 8.86 -12.21
N PHE A 284 -28.62 9.23 -13.25
CA PHE A 284 -27.20 8.95 -13.35
C PHE A 284 -26.38 10.14 -12.87
N VAL A 285 -25.57 9.96 -11.83
CA VAL A 285 -24.67 10.98 -11.27
C VAL A 285 -23.31 10.88 -11.96
N GLU A 286 -23.01 11.89 -12.79
CA GLU A 286 -21.74 11.91 -13.54
C GLU A 286 -20.57 12.46 -12.73
N GLU A 287 -19.35 11.96 -13.00
CA GLU A 287 -18.11 12.52 -12.47
C GLU A 287 -17.82 13.91 -13.07
N GLY A 288 -17.58 14.89 -12.20
CA GLY A 288 -17.39 16.29 -12.60
C GLY A 288 -16.11 16.58 -13.39
N MET A 289 -15.07 15.74 -13.29
CA MET A 289 -13.77 15.96 -13.94
C MET A 289 -13.88 15.97 -15.48
N ARG A 290 -14.64 15.04 -16.05
CA ARG A 290 -14.82 14.95 -17.52
C ARG A 290 -15.41 16.25 -18.08
N ARG A 291 -16.49 16.76 -17.49
CA ARG A 291 -17.11 18.02 -17.89
C ARG A 291 -16.14 19.20 -17.84
N ARG A 292 -15.28 19.26 -16.84
CA ARG A 292 -14.26 20.31 -16.70
C ARG A 292 -13.20 20.23 -17.80
N ILE A 293 -12.72 19.03 -18.13
CA ILE A 293 -11.73 18.85 -19.21
C ILE A 293 -12.34 19.20 -20.58
N GLU A 294 -13.56 18.79 -20.85
CA GLU A 294 -14.30 19.15 -22.07
C GLU A 294 -14.52 20.66 -22.17
N ALA A 295 -14.71 21.36 -21.05
CA ALA A 295 -14.76 22.81 -20.96
C ALA A 295 -13.38 23.51 -21.07
N GLY A 296 -12.31 22.77 -21.34
CA GLY A 296 -10.97 23.32 -21.54
C GLY A 296 -10.05 23.28 -20.32
N PHE A 297 -10.48 22.68 -19.20
CA PHE A 297 -9.64 22.53 -18.03
C PHE A 297 -8.46 21.58 -18.31
N ARG A 298 -7.25 21.97 -17.88
CA ARG A 298 -6.02 21.19 -18.06
C ARG A 298 -5.26 21.11 -16.73
N PRO A 299 -5.31 19.98 -16.01
CA PRO A 299 -4.68 19.82 -14.69
C PRO A 299 -3.16 19.56 -14.77
N HIS A 300 -2.56 19.60 -15.96
CA HIS A 300 -1.12 19.39 -16.09
C HIS A 300 -0.33 20.47 -15.37
N GLY A 301 0.56 20.04 -14.46
CA GLY A 301 1.38 20.94 -13.64
C GLY A 301 0.78 21.31 -12.29
N TYR A 302 -0.37 20.77 -11.92
CA TYR A 302 -0.94 20.96 -10.58
C TYR A 302 0.00 20.44 -9.50
N ARG A 303 0.21 21.26 -8.46
CA ARG A 303 0.92 20.86 -7.24
C ARG A 303 -0.04 20.18 -6.26
N ALA A 304 0.49 19.55 -5.23
CA ALA A 304 -0.31 18.83 -4.24
C ALA A 304 -1.50 19.64 -3.66
N ARG A 305 -1.30 20.92 -3.32
CA ARG A 305 -2.38 21.78 -2.80
C ARG A 305 -3.51 22.00 -3.80
N GLU A 306 -3.18 22.14 -5.07
CA GLU A 306 -4.16 22.36 -6.15
C GLU A 306 -4.96 21.09 -6.41
N TRP A 307 -4.29 19.92 -6.37
CA TRP A 307 -4.97 18.63 -6.42
C TRP A 307 -5.88 18.40 -5.23
N ALA A 308 -5.43 18.74 -4.01
CA ALA A 308 -6.25 18.61 -2.80
C ALA A 308 -7.53 19.45 -2.87
N ALA A 309 -7.41 20.70 -3.32
CA ALA A 309 -8.55 21.59 -3.50
C ALA A 309 -9.53 21.05 -4.55
N LEU A 310 -9.02 20.63 -5.71
CA LEU A 310 -9.81 20.09 -6.81
C LEU A 310 -10.56 18.80 -6.42
N ILE A 311 -9.89 17.86 -5.75
CA ILE A 311 -10.52 16.60 -5.33
C ILE A 311 -11.63 16.87 -4.31
N ARG A 312 -11.43 17.82 -3.37
CA ARG A 312 -12.47 18.22 -2.41
C ARG A 312 -13.67 18.86 -3.11
N GLU A 313 -13.42 19.75 -4.07
CA GLU A 313 -14.48 20.41 -4.85
C GLU A 313 -15.29 19.39 -5.64
N LEU A 314 -14.62 18.47 -6.36
CA LEU A 314 -15.27 17.40 -7.09
C LEU A 314 -16.10 16.48 -6.17
N TRP A 315 -15.60 16.19 -5.00
CA TRP A 315 -16.33 15.40 -4.01
C TRP A 315 -17.58 16.11 -3.50
N VAL A 316 -17.47 17.39 -3.18
CA VAL A 316 -18.63 18.20 -2.73
C VAL A 316 -19.71 18.25 -3.79
N GLU A 317 -19.34 18.48 -5.07
CA GLU A 317 -20.27 18.45 -6.20
C GLU A 317 -20.94 17.08 -6.36
N HIS A 318 -20.13 16.00 -6.31
CA HIS A 318 -20.62 14.64 -6.48
C HIS A 318 -21.61 14.26 -5.38
N ARG A 319 -21.25 14.50 -4.13
CA ARG A 319 -22.11 14.25 -2.97
C ARG A 319 -23.41 15.06 -3.03
N ALA A 320 -23.35 16.33 -3.41
CA ALA A 320 -24.55 17.14 -3.57
C ALA A 320 -25.51 16.57 -4.63
N ALA A 321 -24.97 16.02 -5.73
CA ALA A 321 -25.78 15.36 -6.76
C ALA A 321 -26.40 14.05 -6.26
N GLU A 322 -25.67 13.24 -5.49
CA GLU A 322 -26.19 12.03 -4.83
C GLU A 322 -27.28 12.37 -3.81
N ASP A 323 -27.08 13.42 -2.99
CA ASP A 323 -28.04 13.87 -1.99
C ASP A 323 -29.33 14.44 -2.61
N ALA A 324 -29.25 15.04 -3.80
CA ALA A 324 -30.40 15.51 -4.56
C ALA A 324 -31.24 14.36 -5.13
N ALA A 325 -30.64 13.21 -5.39
CA ALA A 325 -31.29 12.01 -5.94
C ALA A 325 -31.92 11.16 -4.84
N ARG A 326 -33.03 11.65 -4.26
CA ARG A 326 -33.68 11.06 -3.07
C ARG A 326 -34.26 9.67 -3.31
N ASP A 327 -34.70 9.38 -4.53
CA ASP A 327 -35.36 8.13 -4.90
C ASP A 327 -34.40 7.07 -5.46
N GLY A 328 -33.10 7.19 -5.18
CA GLY A 328 -32.05 6.31 -5.66
C GLY A 328 -31.23 6.94 -6.78
N PHE A 329 -30.08 6.32 -7.08
CA PHE A 329 -29.19 6.78 -8.15
C PHE A 329 -28.21 5.68 -8.59
N VAL A 330 -27.61 5.88 -9.79
CA VAL A 330 -26.38 5.24 -10.21
C VAL A 330 -25.31 6.30 -10.37
N ALA A 331 -24.16 6.18 -9.67
CA ALA A 331 -23.08 7.15 -9.70
C ALA A 331 -21.86 6.62 -10.46
N ASP A 332 -21.27 7.46 -11.33
CA ASP A 332 -19.93 7.21 -11.93
C ASP A 332 -18.88 7.62 -10.93
N ARG A 333 -18.52 6.76 -10.05
CA ARG A 333 -17.60 6.75 -8.92
C ARG A 333 -18.28 6.61 -7.55
N SER A 334 -17.61 5.91 -6.65
CA SER A 334 -17.95 5.89 -5.22
C SER A 334 -17.11 6.93 -4.46
N SER A 335 -17.48 7.18 -3.20
CA SER A 335 -16.66 8.01 -2.31
C SER A 335 -15.21 7.52 -2.22
N LEU A 336 -14.97 6.22 -2.26
CA LEU A 336 -13.62 5.64 -2.18
C LEU A 336 -12.77 5.88 -3.44
N ASP A 337 -13.37 6.18 -4.59
CA ASP A 337 -12.62 6.67 -5.75
C ASP A 337 -11.95 8.02 -5.48
N PHE A 338 -12.61 8.92 -4.73
CA PHE A 338 -12.01 10.21 -4.33
C PHE A 338 -10.89 10.02 -3.32
N ALA A 339 -11.02 9.08 -2.38
CA ALA A 339 -9.92 8.69 -1.51
C ALA A 339 -8.74 8.08 -2.31
N ALA A 340 -9.03 7.28 -3.35
CA ALA A 340 -8.01 6.75 -4.23
C ALA A 340 -7.31 7.85 -5.03
N PHE A 341 -8.01 8.88 -5.53
CA PHE A 341 -7.39 10.05 -6.14
C PHE A 341 -6.49 10.81 -5.16
N TRP A 342 -6.96 11.03 -3.94
CA TRP A 342 -6.17 11.68 -2.88
C TRP A 342 -4.82 10.99 -2.69
N LEU A 343 -4.82 9.68 -2.52
CA LEU A 343 -3.60 8.90 -2.35
C LEU A 343 -2.77 8.81 -3.63
N HIS A 344 -3.42 8.71 -4.79
CA HIS A 344 -2.76 8.61 -6.10
C HIS A 344 -1.94 9.85 -6.44
N TYR A 345 -2.44 11.04 -6.11
CA TYR A 345 -1.75 12.32 -6.35
C TYR A 345 -0.77 12.71 -5.23
N GLY A 346 -0.48 11.81 -4.30
CA GLY A 346 0.58 11.99 -3.30
C GLY A 346 0.19 12.89 -2.12
N LEU A 347 -1.10 13.12 -1.88
CA LEU A 347 -1.58 14.00 -0.80
C LEU A 347 -1.47 13.37 0.60
N HIS A 348 -1.02 12.13 0.69
CA HIS A 348 -0.87 11.38 1.94
C HIS A 348 0.27 11.89 2.84
N GLU A 349 1.10 12.82 2.38
CA GLU A 349 2.14 13.44 3.20
C GLU A 349 1.55 14.34 4.29
N ASP A 350 0.41 14.98 4.04
CA ASP A 350 -0.39 15.65 5.05
C ASP A 350 -1.29 14.62 5.73
N VAL A 351 -0.78 14.05 6.83
CA VAL A 351 -1.43 12.93 7.53
C VAL A 351 -2.79 13.34 8.10
N GLU A 352 -2.88 14.51 8.75
CA GLU A 352 -4.11 14.98 9.39
C GLU A 352 -5.21 15.23 8.35
N ALA A 353 -4.89 15.94 7.27
CA ALA A 353 -5.83 16.18 6.18
C ALA A 353 -6.24 14.88 5.47
N THR A 354 -5.33 13.90 5.37
CA THR A 354 -5.60 12.60 4.77
C THR A 354 -6.51 11.75 5.64
N GLU A 355 -6.24 11.67 6.93
CA GLU A 355 -7.07 10.93 7.89
C GLU A 355 -8.50 11.48 7.91
N ALA A 356 -8.65 12.81 7.98
CA ALA A 356 -9.96 13.47 7.97
C ALA A 356 -10.71 13.17 6.66
N PHE A 357 -10.05 13.31 5.50
CA PHE A 357 -10.66 13.09 4.19
C PHE A 357 -11.05 11.62 3.98
N VAL A 358 -10.17 10.67 4.30
CA VAL A 358 -10.45 9.24 4.16
C VAL A 358 -11.54 8.78 5.13
N ALA A 359 -11.59 9.33 6.36
CA ALA A 359 -12.66 9.05 7.30
C ALA A 359 -14.03 9.51 6.77
N GLU A 360 -14.11 10.69 6.15
CA GLU A 360 -15.31 11.19 5.49
C GLU A 360 -15.76 10.25 4.34
N MET A 361 -14.81 9.85 3.46
CA MET A 361 -15.10 8.94 2.35
C MET A 361 -15.63 7.59 2.84
N ARG A 362 -15.01 7.05 3.89
CA ARG A 362 -15.42 5.78 4.51
C ARG A 362 -16.83 5.89 5.13
N ALA A 363 -17.12 6.98 5.82
CA ALA A 363 -18.44 7.17 6.42
C ALA A 363 -19.54 7.20 5.35
N HIS A 364 -19.25 7.76 4.18
CA HIS A 364 -20.19 7.85 3.07
C HIS A 364 -20.48 6.49 2.39
N VAL A 365 -19.60 5.49 2.52
CA VAL A 365 -19.82 4.12 1.99
C VAL A 365 -21.16 3.54 2.47
N ALA A 366 -21.60 3.88 3.67
CA ALA A 366 -22.88 3.42 4.22
C ALA A 366 -24.11 3.93 3.47
N SER A 367 -23.96 4.93 2.57
CA SER A 367 -25.02 5.43 1.71
C SER A 367 -25.26 4.59 0.46
N TYR A 368 -24.36 3.66 0.11
CA TYR A 368 -24.50 2.80 -1.06
C TYR A 368 -25.05 1.43 -0.69
N ASP A 369 -26.01 0.94 -1.47
CA ASP A 369 -26.47 -0.45 -1.41
C ASP A 369 -25.45 -1.39 -2.06
N ARG A 370 -24.81 -0.94 -3.17
CA ARG A 370 -23.76 -1.67 -3.88
C ARG A 370 -22.72 -0.72 -4.45
N ILE A 371 -21.47 -1.19 -4.44
CA ILE A 371 -20.36 -0.58 -5.21
C ILE A 371 -19.88 -1.62 -6.21
N VAL A 372 -20.01 -1.31 -7.49
CA VAL A 372 -19.61 -2.16 -8.61
C VAL A 372 -18.17 -1.84 -8.99
N LEU A 373 -17.23 -2.74 -8.74
CA LEU A 373 -15.84 -2.58 -9.16
C LEU A 373 -15.60 -3.25 -10.51
N LEU A 374 -15.31 -2.43 -11.54
CA LEU A 374 -14.97 -2.92 -12.89
C LEU A 374 -13.48 -3.26 -12.98
N PRO A 375 -13.11 -4.36 -13.64
CA PRO A 375 -11.74 -4.82 -13.75
C PRO A 375 -10.87 -3.87 -14.57
N TRP A 376 -9.59 -3.74 -14.21
CA TRP A 376 -8.60 -3.01 -14.97
C TRP A 376 -8.10 -3.85 -16.16
N GLY A 377 -7.90 -3.22 -17.31
CA GLY A 377 -7.27 -3.85 -18.48
C GLY A 377 -8.22 -4.64 -19.38
N ALA A 378 -9.48 -4.81 -19.00
CA ALA A 378 -10.49 -5.52 -19.81
C ALA A 378 -10.83 -4.80 -21.13
N ILE A 379 -10.65 -3.47 -21.19
CA ILE A 379 -10.91 -2.65 -22.37
C ILE A 379 -9.60 -1.92 -22.72
N PRO A 380 -9.16 -1.93 -24.01
CA PRO A 380 -8.02 -1.15 -24.45
C PRO A 380 -8.20 0.34 -24.16
N LEU A 381 -7.15 0.99 -23.64
CA LEU A 381 -7.14 2.45 -23.44
C LEU A 381 -7.09 3.15 -24.80
N VAL A 382 -8.11 3.94 -25.07
CA VAL A 382 -8.15 4.80 -26.25
C VAL A 382 -7.78 6.22 -25.84
N ASP A 383 -6.94 6.88 -26.63
CA ASP A 383 -6.62 8.29 -26.44
C ASP A 383 -7.83 9.13 -26.85
N ASP A 384 -8.55 9.62 -25.84
CA ASP A 384 -9.70 10.52 -26.02
C ASP A 384 -9.33 11.99 -25.70
N GLY A 385 -8.03 12.29 -25.57
CA GLY A 385 -7.51 13.62 -25.21
C GLY A 385 -7.84 14.08 -23.79
N VAL A 386 -8.54 13.25 -23.03
CA VAL A 386 -9.02 13.53 -21.66
C VAL A 386 -8.26 12.72 -20.64
N ARG A 387 -7.91 11.47 -20.96
CA ARG A 387 -7.38 10.47 -20.03
C ARG A 387 -5.91 10.23 -20.25
N SER A 388 -5.21 9.93 -19.17
CA SER A 388 -3.86 9.37 -19.30
C SER A 388 -3.92 8.02 -19.99
N THR A 389 -3.25 7.86 -21.11
CA THR A 389 -3.05 6.59 -21.83
C THR A 389 -1.97 5.74 -21.19
N ASN A 390 -1.29 6.23 -20.15
CA ASN A 390 -0.30 5.47 -19.41
C ASN A 390 -0.96 4.37 -18.58
N ARG A 391 -0.88 3.13 -19.08
CA ARG A 391 -1.47 1.95 -18.42
C ARG A 391 -1.01 1.75 -16.98
N TRP A 392 0.21 2.13 -16.66
CA TRP A 392 0.77 1.96 -15.31
C TRP A 392 0.20 2.98 -14.32
N THR A 393 -0.10 4.19 -14.77
CA THR A 393 -0.82 5.19 -13.98
C THR A 393 -2.23 4.68 -13.64
N GLN A 394 -2.90 4.07 -14.61
CA GLN A 394 -4.22 3.49 -14.40
C GLN A 394 -4.19 2.26 -13.48
N LEU A 395 -3.19 1.37 -13.62
CA LEU A 395 -2.99 0.24 -12.72
C LEU A 395 -2.74 0.71 -11.27
N ARG A 396 -1.86 1.70 -11.09
CA ARG A 396 -1.56 2.26 -9.76
C ARG A 396 -2.84 2.78 -9.09
N PHE A 397 -3.64 3.57 -9.81
CA PHE A 397 -4.92 4.06 -9.30
C PHE A 397 -5.86 2.91 -8.93
N HIS A 398 -5.99 1.91 -9.82
CA HIS A 398 -6.87 0.76 -9.61
C HIS A 398 -6.47 -0.05 -8.38
N SER A 399 -5.19 -0.32 -8.20
CA SER A 399 -4.68 -1.07 -7.03
C SER A 399 -4.91 -0.34 -5.71
N ILE A 400 -4.79 1.01 -5.69
CA ILE A 400 -5.14 1.82 -4.53
C ILE A 400 -6.63 1.68 -4.23
N LEU A 401 -7.48 1.84 -5.25
CA LEU A 401 -8.93 1.75 -5.12
C LEU A 401 -9.39 0.37 -4.65
N GLU A 402 -8.85 -0.70 -5.23
CA GLU A 402 -9.13 -2.09 -4.80
C GLU A 402 -8.80 -2.29 -3.33
N GLY A 403 -7.62 -1.84 -2.89
CA GLY A 403 -7.21 -1.94 -1.50
C GLY A 403 -8.11 -1.16 -0.54
N LEU A 404 -8.60 0.03 -0.95
CA LEU A 404 -9.57 0.80 -0.17
C LEU A 404 -10.92 0.11 -0.09
N LEU A 405 -11.44 -0.35 -1.22
CA LEU A 405 -12.74 -1.05 -1.29
C LEU A 405 -12.75 -2.33 -0.45
N GLU A 406 -11.69 -3.12 -0.51
CA GLU A 406 -11.57 -4.34 0.27
C GLU A 406 -11.59 -4.07 1.79
N ARG A 407 -10.93 -3.00 2.23
CA ARG A 407 -10.78 -2.69 3.66
C ARG A 407 -11.94 -1.86 4.23
N MET A 408 -12.58 -1.02 3.41
CA MET A 408 -13.52 -0.01 3.90
C MET A 408 -14.97 -0.25 3.47
N ALA A 409 -15.21 -1.12 2.48
CA ALA A 409 -16.53 -1.45 1.97
C ALA A 409 -16.81 -2.95 1.93
N PRO A 410 -16.45 -3.75 2.98
CA PRO A 410 -16.68 -5.18 2.96
C PRO A 410 -18.17 -5.50 2.88
N GLY A 411 -18.56 -6.37 1.96
CA GLY A 411 -19.94 -6.83 1.80
C GLY A 411 -20.85 -5.98 0.89
N VAL A 412 -20.42 -4.77 0.48
CA VAL A 412 -21.18 -3.95 -0.49
C VAL A 412 -20.57 -3.96 -1.89
N VAL A 413 -19.33 -4.48 -2.05
CA VAL A 413 -18.61 -4.48 -3.34
C VAL A 413 -18.96 -5.69 -4.17
N LEU A 414 -19.43 -5.44 -5.39
CA LEU A 414 -19.63 -6.44 -6.44
C LEU A 414 -18.45 -6.38 -7.43
N ARG A 415 -17.73 -7.48 -7.60
CA ARG A 415 -16.56 -7.57 -8.49
C ARG A 415 -16.88 -8.36 -9.75
N PHE A 416 -16.31 -7.94 -10.87
CA PHE A 416 -16.46 -8.59 -12.17
C PHE A 416 -15.14 -9.15 -12.68
N GLY A 417 -15.22 -10.24 -13.45
CA GLY A 417 -14.07 -10.79 -14.18
C GLY A 417 -13.78 -10.01 -15.47
N ASP A 418 -12.57 -10.17 -16.00
CA ASP A 418 -12.07 -9.43 -17.16
C ASP A 418 -12.88 -9.70 -18.45
N ALA A 419 -13.43 -10.91 -18.59
CA ALA A 419 -14.06 -11.39 -19.83
C ALA A 419 -15.60 -11.22 -19.88
N GLU A 420 -16.24 -10.64 -18.84
CA GLU A 420 -17.70 -10.52 -18.82
C GLU A 420 -18.19 -9.41 -19.75
N PRO A 421 -19.10 -9.70 -20.72
CA PRO A 421 -19.74 -8.68 -21.54
C PRO A 421 -20.57 -7.69 -20.71
N ILE A 422 -20.83 -6.50 -21.27
CA ILE A 422 -21.53 -5.43 -20.54
C ILE A 422 -22.95 -5.84 -20.15
N ASP A 423 -23.64 -6.58 -21.02
CA ASP A 423 -25.01 -7.05 -20.76
C ASP A 423 -25.05 -8.06 -19.62
N ALA A 424 -24.11 -9.00 -19.56
CA ALA A 424 -23.98 -9.93 -18.45
C ALA A 424 -23.63 -9.24 -17.12
N ARG A 425 -22.85 -8.14 -17.19
CA ARG A 425 -22.57 -7.31 -16.01
C ARG A 425 -23.82 -6.60 -15.52
N LEU A 426 -24.63 -6.07 -16.43
CA LEU A 426 -25.91 -5.44 -16.12
C LEU A 426 -26.85 -6.40 -15.37
N ASP A 427 -27.07 -7.59 -15.94
CA ASP A 427 -27.92 -8.62 -15.33
C ASP A 427 -27.45 -9.02 -13.93
N ARG A 428 -26.13 -9.15 -13.74
CA ARG A 428 -25.56 -9.49 -12.42
C ARG A 428 -25.73 -8.38 -11.39
N VAL A 429 -25.63 -7.10 -11.80
CA VAL A 429 -25.89 -5.99 -10.89
C VAL A 429 -27.35 -5.97 -10.47
N LEU A 430 -28.27 -6.13 -11.42
CA LEU A 430 -29.72 -6.19 -11.16
C LEU A 430 -30.07 -7.32 -10.20
N ALA A 431 -29.55 -8.52 -10.44
CA ALA A 431 -29.76 -9.68 -9.56
C ALA A 431 -29.13 -9.55 -8.16
N ALA A 432 -28.19 -8.63 -7.97
CA ALA A 432 -27.55 -8.38 -6.66
C ALA A 432 -28.24 -7.29 -5.83
N ILE A 433 -29.23 -6.59 -6.42
CA ILE A 433 -29.99 -5.51 -5.78
C ILE A 433 -31.34 -6.04 -5.26
N ASP A 434 -31.91 -7.05 -5.93
CA ASP A 434 -33.10 -7.78 -5.50
C ASP A 434 -32.84 -8.59 -4.22
#